data_26ae19707bda6b4f1fa574cfce656753
#
_entry.id   26ae19707bda6b4f1fa574cfce656753
#
_cell.length_a   1.000
_cell.length_b   1.000
_cell.length_c   1.000
_cell.angle_alpha   90.00
_cell.angle_beta   90.00
_cell.angle_gamma   90.00
#
_symmetry.space_group_name_H-M   'P 1'
#
loop_
_entity.id
_entity.type
_entity.pdbx_description
1 polymer ?
#
loop_
_entity_poly.entity_id
_entity_poly.type
_entity_poly.pdbx_seq_one_letter_code
_entity_poly.pdbx_strand_id
1 'polypeptide(L)'
;MISDHQLRRCGVTQPERIRTLFESSGLRDIEHIDSLEICADIEQFAVFCARAHDECPSLISLLQNDAVSARRLAVVLGFSSWWGDYLLQHPNFFLPDAPGATCLCMTDELCRLLPKGWPATTADEAPDARWEEAASYLRMVYRRRLFDIIADDLLAENPYAPDHVESITARLSEAADEALQGALYIARLLEAPDAEVPLCIIAMGKTGGGELNYVSDVDVMYVLADSAPTEDAELTRLRLERATRIASLVASICSSPGKEAPLWSVDANLRPEGRDGALVRTIDSYRAYWDRWAQNWEFQ
;
A
#
# COMPACT_ATOMS: atom_id res chain seq x y z
N MET A 1 -27.09 20.42 -15.27
CA MET A 1 -27.29 19.21 -16.14
C MET A 1 -26.23 19.19 -17.22
N ILE A 2 -25.46 18.10 -17.34
CA ILE A 2 -24.41 17.92 -18.35
C ILE A 2 -25.04 17.89 -19.74
N SER A 3 -24.57 18.74 -20.65
CA SER A 3 -25.05 18.76 -22.04
C SER A 3 -24.32 17.71 -22.91
N ASP A 4 -25.00 17.22 -23.95
CA ASP A 4 -24.38 16.31 -24.93
C ASP A 4 -23.16 16.94 -25.62
N HIS A 5 -23.15 18.25 -25.76
CA HIS A 5 -22.02 18.98 -26.33
C HIS A 5 -20.77 18.89 -25.43
N GLN A 6 -20.96 19.05 -24.11
CA GLN A 6 -19.86 18.90 -23.14
C GLN A 6 -19.31 17.48 -23.12
N LEU A 7 -20.19 16.47 -23.06
CA LEU A 7 -19.76 15.05 -23.10
C LEU A 7 -19.00 14.71 -24.38
N ARG A 8 -19.44 15.23 -25.54
CA ARG A 8 -18.72 15.04 -26.79
C ARG A 8 -17.35 15.71 -26.82
N ARG A 9 -17.21 16.87 -26.20
CA ARG A 9 -15.89 17.52 -26.03
C ARG A 9 -14.92 16.67 -25.20
N CYS A 10 -15.43 15.92 -24.25
CA CYS A 10 -14.64 14.98 -23.42
C CYS A 10 -14.46 13.60 -24.10
N GLY A 11 -14.74 13.48 -25.41
CA GLY A 11 -14.52 12.24 -26.17
C GLY A 11 -15.64 11.18 -26.07
N VAL A 12 -16.74 11.48 -25.38
CA VAL A 12 -17.86 10.53 -25.23
C VAL A 12 -18.57 10.33 -26.57
N THR A 13 -18.70 9.08 -27.00
CA THR A 13 -19.35 8.71 -28.25
C THR A 13 -20.87 8.57 -28.16
N GLN A 14 -21.35 8.21 -26.95
CA GLN A 14 -22.78 7.98 -26.66
C GLN A 14 -23.25 8.85 -25.48
N PRO A 15 -23.39 10.18 -25.67
CA PRO A 15 -23.68 11.10 -24.54
C PRO A 15 -25.03 10.83 -23.87
N GLU A 16 -26.05 10.37 -24.63
CA GLU A 16 -27.38 10.04 -24.07
C GLU A 16 -27.27 8.88 -23.04
N ARG A 17 -26.49 7.86 -23.33
CA ARG A 17 -26.24 6.74 -22.41
C ARG A 17 -25.57 7.20 -21.13
N ILE A 18 -24.50 8.00 -21.24
CA ILE A 18 -23.76 8.53 -20.10
C ILE A 18 -24.65 9.41 -19.25
N ARG A 19 -25.44 10.27 -19.83
CA ARG A 19 -26.41 11.09 -19.11
C ARG A 19 -27.41 10.22 -18.35
N THR A 20 -27.96 9.18 -18.98
CA THR A 20 -28.89 8.26 -18.31
C THR A 20 -28.24 7.57 -17.11
N LEU A 21 -26.98 7.16 -17.20
CA LEU A 21 -26.23 6.56 -16.08
C LEU A 21 -26.06 7.56 -14.92
N PHE A 22 -25.68 8.80 -15.19
CA PHE A 22 -25.60 9.84 -14.15
C PHE A 22 -26.97 10.19 -13.56
N GLU A 23 -28.00 10.25 -14.35
CA GLU A 23 -29.37 10.50 -13.86
C GLU A 23 -29.86 9.36 -12.96
N SER A 24 -29.61 8.10 -13.32
CA SER A 24 -29.99 6.95 -12.53
C SER A 24 -29.20 6.84 -11.23
N SER A 25 -27.97 7.36 -11.18
CA SER A 25 -27.15 7.44 -9.98
C SER A 25 -27.45 8.62 -9.07
N GLY A 26 -28.48 9.42 -9.37
CA GLY A 26 -28.83 10.62 -8.58
C GLY A 26 -27.91 11.83 -8.81
N LEU A 27 -26.99 11.74 -9.78
CA LEU A 27 -25.98 12.77 -10.07
C LEU A 27 -26.43 13.70 -11.21
N ARG A 28 -27.72 14.09 -11.24
CA ARG A 28 -28.32 14.94 -12.32
C ARG A 28 -27.69 16.31 -12.44
N ASP A 29 -27.29 16.89 -11.34
CA ASP A 29 -26.73 18.23 -11.23
C ASP A 29 -25.35 18.17 -10.58
N ILE A 30 -24.39 17.48 -11.26
CA ILE A 30 -23.00 17.60 -10.85
C ILE A 30 -22.57 19.02 -11.20
N GLU A 31 -22.60 19.92 -10.20
CA GLU A 31 -22.06 21.28 -10.35
C GLU A 31 -20.54 21.28 -10.64
N HIS A 32 -19.90 20.13 -10.44
CA HIS A 32 -18.45 19.93 -10.59
C HIS A 32 -18.08 19.24 -11.92
N ILE A 33 -18.76 19.62 -13.00
CA ILE A 33 -18.55 19.09 -14.36
C ILE A 33 -17.11 19.23 -14.84
N ASP A 34 -16.37 20.20 -14.33
CA ASP A 34 -14.93 20.37 -14.58
C ASP A 34 -14.13 19.11 -14.22
N SER A 35 -14.64 18.28 -13.31
CA SER A 35 -14.05 16.97 -12.97
C SER A 35 -14.12 15.96 -14.10
N LEU A 36 -15.07 16.07 -15.05
CA LEU A 36 -15.20 15.15 -16.17
C LEU A 36 -14.21 15.47 -17.30
N GLU A 37 -13.80 16.73 -17.46
CA GLU A 37 -12.81 17.12 -18.47
C GLU A 37 -11.43 16.49 -18.22
N ILE A 38 -11.14 16.13 -16.98
CA ILE A 38 -9.90 15.49 -16.56
C ILE A 38 -10.03 13.97 -16.37
N CYS A 39 -11.24 13.41 -16.51
CA CYS A 39 -11.50 11.98 -16.38
C CYS A 39 -11.06 11.26 -17.66
N ALA A 40 -10.18 10.28 -17.54
CA ALA A 40 -9.65 9.55 -18.70
C ALA A 40 -10.70 8.70 -19.41
N ASP A 41 -11.62 8.08 -18.66
CA ASP A 41 -12.76 7.31 -19.20
C ASP A 41 -14.04 7.66 -18.42
N ILE A 42 -14.83 8.55 -19.00
CA ILE A 42 -16.10 9.01 -18.41
C ILE A 42 -17.14 7.89 -18.42
N GLU A 43 -17.12 6.97 -19.36
CA GLU A 43 -18.05 5.84 -19.41
C GLU A 43 -17.79 4.90 -18.22
N GLN A 44 -16.53 4.56 -17.97
CA GLN A 44 -16.13 3.77 -16.81
C GLN A 44 -16.55 4.43 -15.49
N PHE A 45 -16.35 5.73 -15.37
CA PHE A 45 -16.76 6.49 -14.18
C PHE A 45 -18.29 6.52 -14.01
N ALA A 46 -19.04 6.74 -15.10
CA ALA A 46 -20.51 6.74 -15.05
C ALA A 46 -21.10 5.37 -14.69
N VAL A 47 -20.51 4.28 -15.20
CA VAL A 47 -20.88 2.91 -14.83
C VAL A 47 -20.60 2.67 -13.34
N PHE A 48 -19.47 3.13 -12.83
CA PHE A 48 -19.18 3.07 -11.39
C PHE A 48 -20.24 3.83 -10.58
N CYS A 49 -20.59 5.06 -10.97
CA CYS A 49 -21.59 5.85 -10.26
C CYS A 49 -22.96 5.16 -10.22
N ALA A 50 -23.36 4.52 -11.31
CA ALA A 50 -24.62 3.77 -11.35
C ALA A 50 -24.60 2.56 -10.39
N ARG A 51 -23.50 1.82 -10.32
CA ARG A 51 -23.34 0.73 -9.34
C ARG A 51 -23.29 1.25 -7.90
N ALA A 52 -22.54 2.32 -7.67
CA ALA A 52 -22.38 2.90 -6.34
C ALA A 52 -23.69 3.46 -5.78
N HIS A 53 -24.64 3.86 -6.61
CA HIS A 53 -25.95 4.31 -6.16
C HIS A 53 -26.69 3.25 -5.34
N ASP A 54 -26.64 2.02 -5.79
CA ASP A 54 -27.31 0.89 -5.14
C ASP A 54 -26.46 0.24 -4.04
N GLU A 55 -25.15 0.09 -4.29
CA GLU A 55 -24.24 -0.68 -3.44
C GLU A 55 -23.57 0.19 -2.35
N CYS A 56 -23.33 1.48 -2.61
CA CYS A 56 -22.59 2.38 -1.72
C CYS A 56 -23.07 3.84 -1.80
N PRO A 57 -24.28 4.17 -1.26
CA PRO A 57 -24.84 5.53 -1.33
C PRO A 57 -23.96 6.62 -0.70
N SER A 58 -23.09 6.26 0.25
CA SER A 58 -22.13 7.19 0.88
C SER A 58 -21.15 7.79 -0.12
N LEU A 59 -20.71 7.03 -1.12
CA LEU A 59 -19.85 7.53 -2.19
C LEU A 59 -20.59 8.49 -3.13
N ILE A 60 -21.85 8.24 -3.40
CA ILE A 60 -22.70 9.17 -4.18
C ILE A 60 -22.89 10.48 -3.41
N SER A 61 -23.15 10.39 -2.10
CA SER A 61 -23.25 11.59 -1.25
C SER A 61 -21.94 12.39 -1.24
N LEU A 62 -20.78 11.72 -1.20
CA LEU A 62 -19.46 12.36 -1.27
C LEU A 62 -19.28 13.08 -2.62
N LEU A 63 -19.62 12.42 -3.73
CA LEU A 63 -19.56 13.01 -5.08
C LEU A 63 -20.46 14.24 -5.24
N GLN A 64 -21.60 14.28 -4.53
CA GLN A 64 -22.54 15.41 -4.59
C GLN A 64 -22.11 16.60 -3.75
N ASN A 65 -21.52 16.34 -2.57
CA ASN A 65 -21.36 17.36 -1.54
C ASN A 65 -19.92 17.85 -1.35
N ASP A 66 -18.92 17.15 -1.92
CA ASP A 66 -17.51 17.52 -1.79
C ASP A 66 -16.82 17.55 -3.16
N ALA A 67 -16.62 18.76 -3.67
CA ALA A 67 -15.99 18.99 -4.96
C ALA A 67 -14.55 18.45 -5.08
N VAL A 68 -13.79 18.51 -3.99
CA VAL A 68 -12.40 18.04 -3.97
C VAL A 68 -12.37 16.52 -4.08
N SER A 69 -13.16 15.85 -3.25
CA SER A 69 -13.30 14.38 -3.31
C SER A 69 -13.90 13.91 -4.62
N ALA A 70 -14.90 14.62 -5.16
CA ALA A 70 -15.50 14.31 -6.45
C ALA A 70 -14.46 14.34 -7.59
N ARG A 71 -13.60 15.37 -7.61
CA ARG A 71 -12.55 15.50 -8.58
C ARG A 71 -11.50 14.38 -8.48
N ARG A 72 -11.07 14.04 -7.26
CA ARG A 72 -10.12 12.94 -7.01
C ARG A 72 -10.70 11.58 -7.40
N LEU A 73 -11.96 11.33 -7.05
CA LEU A 73 -12.67 10.12 -7.44
C LEU A 73 -12.82 10.01 -8.96
N ALA A 74 -13.23 11.07 -9.65
CA ALA A 74 -13.42 11.06 -11.10
C ALA A 74 -12.14 10.69 -11.84
N VAL A 75 -10.99 11.26 -11.48
CA VAL A 75 -9.72 10.95 -12.15
C VAL A 75 -9.25 9.54 -11.85
N VAL A 76 -9.31 9.07 -10.61
CA VAL A 76 -8.84 7.73 -10.24
C VAL A 76 -9.75 6.65 -10.83
N LEU A 77 -11.07 6.82 -10.75
CA LEU A 77 -12.05 5.84 -11.24
C LEU A 77 -12.17 5.83 -12.76
N GLY A 78 -11.95 6.95 -13.42
CA GLY A 78 -11.85 7.01 -14.87
C GLY A 78 -10.55 6.43 -15.41
N PHE A 79 -9.52 6.30 -14.57
CA PHE A 79 -8.24 5.72 -14.96
C PHE A 79 -8.17 4.21 -14.66
N SER A 80 -8.78 3.74 -13.55
CA SER A 80 -8.66 2.37 -13.07
C SER A 80 -9.99 1.78 -12.60
N SER A 81 -10.49 0.76 -13.33
CA SER A 81 -11.68 -0.01 -12.92
C SER A 81 -11.47 -0.79 -11.63
N TRP A 82 -10.23 -1.21 -11.36
CA TRP A 82 -9.89 -1.91 -10.11
C TRP A 82 -10.24 -1.07 -8.87
N TRP A 83 -9.96 0.24 -8.90
CA TRP A 83 -10.34 1.13 -7.82
C TRP A 83 -11.85 1.24 -7.64
N GLY A 84 -12.61 1.18 -8.73
CA GLY A 84 -14.07 1.15 -8.66
C GLY A 84 -14.58 -0.09 -7.92
N ASP A 85 -14.12 -1.27 -8.31
CA ASP A 85 -14.49 -2.52 -7.65
C ASP A 85 -14.03 -2.56 -6.18
N TYR A 86 -12.83 -2.05 -5.89
CA TYR A 86 -12.31 -1.97 -4.53
C TYR A 86 -13.18 -1.08 -3.64
N LEU A 87 -13.55 0.12 -4.09
CA LEU A 87 -14.36 1.06 -3.31
C LEU A 87 -15.80 0.54 -3.07
N LEU A 88 -16.38 -0.20 -4.00
CA LEU A 88 -17.68 -0.83 -3.78
C LEU A 88 -17.62 -1.92 -2.71
N GLN A 89 -16.51 -2.64 -2.60
CA GLN A 89 -16.28 -3.62 -1.53
C GLN A 89 -15.94 -2.95 -0.18
N HIS A 90 -15.51 -1.68 -0.19
CA HIS A 90 -15.08 -0.92 0.97
C HIS A 90 -15.87 0.40 1.12
N PRO A 91 -17.18 0.34 1.38
CA PRO A 91 -18.06 1.52 1.38
C PRO A 91 -17.67 2.59 2.41
N ASN A 92 -16.91 2.19 3.43
CA ASN A 92 -16.45 3.07 4.50
C ASN A 92 -15.05 3.66 4.24
N PHE A 93 -14.45 3.43 3.08
CA PHE A 93 -13.07 3.82 2.77
C PHE A 93 -12.76 5.31 3.02
N PHE A 94 -13.73 6.19 2.80
CA PHE A 94 -13.56 7.64 2.98
C PHE A 94 -14.12 8.18 4.30
N LEU A 95 -14.63 7.33 5.20
CA LEU A 95 -15.12 7.80 6.50
C LEU A 95 -13.95 8.31 7.38
N PRO A 96 -14.21 9.26 8.29
CA PRO A 96 -13.17 9.84 9.14
C PRO A 96 -12.48 8.86 10.08
N ASP A 97 -13.12 7.75 10.40
CA ASP A 97 -12.63 6.68 11.27
C ASP A 97 -12.10 5.46 10.50
N ALA A 98 -12.15 5.50 9.17
CA ALA A 98 -11.63 4.43 8.33
C ALA A 98 -10.11 4.25 8.49
N PRO A 99 -9.58 3.04 8.25
CA PRO A 99 -8.14 2.82 8.21
C PRO A 99 -7.44 3.79 7.23
N GLY A 100 -6.41 4.47 7.70
CA GLY A 100 -5.66 5.45 6.90
C GLY A 100 -6.31 6.82 6.73
N ALA A 101 -7.43 7.09 7.40
CA ALA A 101 -8.07 8.42 7.37
C ALA A 101 -7.26 9.50 8.13
N THR A 102 -6.34 9.08 8.99
CA THR A 102 -5.46 9.97 9.75
C THR A 102 -4.13 10.20 9.02
N CYS A 103 -3.43 11.29 9.37
CA CYS A 103 -2.08 11.56 8.88
C CYS A 103 -0.98 10.89 9.72
N LEU A 104 -1.34 9.92 10.57
CA LEU A 104 -0.37 9.15 11.37
C LEU A 104 0.48 8.25 10.45
N CYS A 105 1.68 7.90 10.89
CA CYS A 105 2.44 6.85 10.23
C CYS A 105 1.70 5.49 10.34
N MET A 106 1.98 4.56 9.45
CA MET A 106 1.21 3.30 9.39
C MET A 106 1.31 2.48 10.68
N THR A 107 2.43 2.53 11.39
CA THR A 107 2.61 1.83 12.67
C THR A 107 1.71 2.41 13.76
N ASP A 108 1.62 3.75 13.87
CA ASP A 108 0.76 4.41 14.85
C ASP A 108 -0.72 4.15 14.51
N GLU A 109 -1.06 4.15 13.23
CA GLU A 109 -2.41 3.81 12.76
C GLU A 109 -2.77 2.37 13.11
N LEU A 110 -1.86 1.41 12.96
CA LEU A 110 -2.03 0.03 13.40
C LEU A 110 -2.24 -0.05 14.92
N CYS A 111 -1.48 0.69 15.72
CA CYS A 111 -1.68 0.76 17.17
C CYS A 111 -3.08 1.26 17.56
N ARG A 112 -3.65 2.17 16.74
CA ARG A 112 -5.01 2.67 16.92
C ARG A 112 -6.09 1.65 16.53
N LEU A 113 -5.87 0.91 15.45
CA LEU A 113 -6.84 -0.01 14.85
C LEU A 113 -6.86 -1.38 15.52
N LEU A 114 -5.70 -1.87 15.96
CA LEU A 114 -5.62 -3.17 16.60
C LEU A 114 -6.22 -3.15 18.00
N PRO A 115 -6.93 -4.21 18.42
CA PRO A 115 -7.49 -4.32 19.75
C PRO A 115 -6.43 -4.19 20.85
N LYS A 116 -6.81 -3.60 21.98
CA LYS A 116 -5.92 -3.57 23.16
C LYS A 116 -5.55 -4.99 23.59
N GLY A 117 -4.23 -5.24 23.69
CA GLY A 117 -3.71 -6.56 24.04
C GLY A 117 -3.61 -7.54 22.88
N TRP A 118 -3.78 -7.05 21.63
CA TRP A 118 -3.44 -7.86 20.47
C TRP A 118 -1.91 -8.15 20.41
N PRO A 119 -1.47 -9.34 20.03
CA PRO A 119 -2.26 -10.52 19.69
C PRO A 119 -2.80 -11.24 20.91
N ALA A 120 -4.11 -11.48 20.97
CA ALA A 120 -4.68 -12.28 22.05
C ALA A 120 -4.16 -13.73 21.90
N THR A 121 -3.55 -14.24 22.94
CA THR A 121 -3.09 -15.63 23.01
C THR A 121 -4.27 -16.55 23.31
N THR A 122 -5.08 -16.86 22.31
CA THR A 122 -5.95 -18.03 22.40
C THR A 122 -5.19 -19.20 21.80
N ALA A 123 -4.93 -20.20 22.61
CA ALA A 123 -4.10 -21.37 22.26
C ALA A 123 -4.67 -22.22 21.09
N ASP A 124 -5.86 -21.89 20.61
CA ASP A 124 -6.61 -22.66 19.62
C ASP A 124 -6.66 -22.03 18.20
N GLU A 125 -6.14 -20.80 18.01
CA GLU A 125 -6.14 -20.18 16.70
C GLU A 125 -4.88 -20.57 15.88
N ALA A 126 -5.10 -20.93 14.62
CA ALA A 126 -4.01 -21.19 13.70
C ALA A 126 -3.10 -19.94 13.58
N PRO A 127 -1.77 -20.08 13.57
CA PRO A 127 -0.84 -18.95 13.46
C PRO A 127 -1.17 -17.99 12.31
N ASP A 128 -1.68 -18.52 11.19
CA ASP A 128 -2.01 -17.75 10.00
C ASP A 128 -3.23 -16.83 10.19
N ALA A 129 -4.20 -17.24 11.00
CA ALA A 129 -5.38 -16.40 11.26
C ALA A 129 -5.06 -15.13 12.06
N ARG A 130 -4.04 -15.17 12.88
CA ARG A 130 -3.66 -14.05 13.76
C ARG A 130 -3.07 -12.85 13.03
N TRP A 131 -2.31 -13.07 11.97
CA TRP A 131 -1.74 -11.96 11.22
C TRP A 131 -2.68 -11.40 10.16
N GLU A 132 -3.67 -12.16 9.68
CA GLU A 132 -4.59 -11.74 8.62
C GLU A 132 -5.38 -10.47 8.96
N GLU A 133 -5.88 -10.35 10.19
CA GLU A 133 -6.62 -9.16 10.62
C GLU A 133 -5.71 -7.91 10.60
N ALA A 134 -4.53 -8.01 11.21
CA ALA A 134 -3.57 -6.91 11.23
C ALA A 134 -3.03 -6.56 9.83
N ALA A 135 -2.78 -7.57 8.99
CA ALA A 135 -2.41 -7.37 7.60
C ALA A 135 -3.52 -6.67 6.80
N SER A 136 -4.78 -7.01 7.06
CA SER A 136 -5.92 -6.34 6.42
C SER A 136 -5.92 -4.84 6.74
N TYR A 137 -5.76 -4.46 8.03
CA TYR A 137 -5.65 -3.06 8.40
C TYR A 137 -4.46 -2.36 7.75
N LEU A 138 -3.26 -2.96 7.78
CA LEU A 138 -2.06 -2.41 7.13
C LEU A 138 -2.30 -2.16 5.64
N ARG A 139 -2.88 -3.14 4.94
CA ARG A 139 -3.16 -3.07 3.52
C ARG A 139 -4.20 -2.00 3.17
N MET A 140 -5.21 -1.81 4.02
CA MET A 140 -6.20 -0.73 3.86
C MET A 140 -5.56 0.65 4.07
N VAL A 141 -4.71 0.81 5.09
CA VAL A 141 -3.97 2.07 5.35
C VAL A 141 -3.06 2.40 4.17
N TYR A 142 -2.29 1.43 3.68
CA TYR A 142 -1.45 1.61 2.49
C TYR A 142 -2.26 2.04 1.27
N ARG A 143 -3.41 1.40 1.00
CA ARG A 143 -4.28 1.76 -0.13
C ARG A 143 -4.85 3.15 -0.02
N ARG A 144 -5.14 3.60 1.18
CA ARG A 144 -5.58 4.98 1.38
C ARG A 144 -4.49 5.97 0.96
N ARG A 145 -3.23 5.72 1.37
CA ARG A 145 -2.08 6.52 0.91
C ARG A 145 -1.89 6.44 -0.60
N LEU A 146 -1.97 5.23 -1.14
CA LEU A 146 -1.83 5.01 -2.58
C LEU A 146 -2.91 5.75 -3.39
N PHE A 147 -4.18 5.73 -2.93
CA PHE A 147 -5.25 6.49 -3.57
C PHE A 147 -4.93 7.99 -3.63
N ASP A 148 -4.43 8.54 -2.52
CA ASP A 148 -4.07 9.96 -2.46
C ASP A 148 -2.90 10.30 -3.38
N ILE A 149 -1.87 9.45 -3.45
CA ILE A 149 -0.74 9.63 -4.36
C ILE A 149 -1.20 9.58 -5.82
N ILE A 150 -2.02 8.59 -6.20
CA ILE A 150 -2.56 8.46 -7.56
C ILE A 150 -3.41 9.66 -7.93
N ALA A 151 -4.27 10.12 -7.03
CA ALA A 151 -5.14 11.27 -7.30
C ALA A 151 -4.31 12.55 -7.54
N ASP A 152 -3.27 12.77 -6.72
CA ASP A 152 -2.38 13.92 -6.88
C ASP A 152 -1.58 13.85 -8.19
N ASP A 153 -1.11 12.66 -8.57
CA ASP A 153 -0.38 12.43 -9.83
C ASP A 153 -1.27 12.71 -11.04
N LEU A 154 -2.49 12.16 -11.04
CA LEU A 154 -3.45 12.35 -12.14
C LEU A 154 -4.01 13.78 -12.23
N LEU A 155 -3.99 14.54 -11.15
CA LEU A 155 -4.46 15.93 -11.10
C LEU A 155 -3.36 16.95 -11.39
N ALA A 156 -2.11 16.52 -11.57
CA ALA A 156 -1.00 17.42 -11.84
C ALA A 156 -1.16 18.17 -13.16
N GLU A 157 -0.85 19.47 -13.17
CA GLU A 157 -0.87 20.28 -14.40
C GLU A 157 0.18 19.81 -15.43
N ASN A 158 1.33 19.36 -14.93
CA ASN A 158 2.41 18.82 -15.76
C ASN A 158 2.95 17.51 -15.15
N PRO A 159 2.28 16.36 -15.42
CA PRO A 159 2.67 15.07 -14.82
C PRO A 159 4.03 14.54 -15.31
N TYR A 160 4.59 15.14 -16.36
CA TYR A 160 5.89 14.74 -16.92
C TYR A 160 7.04 15.65 -16.46
N ALA A 161 6.78 16.64 -15.60
CA ALA A 161 7.84 17.46 -15.01
C ALA A 161 8.75 16.57 -14.15
N PRO A 162 10.09 16.68 -14.30
CA PRO A 162 11.03 15.82 -13.56
C PRO A 162 10.86 15.88 -12.05
N ASP A 163 10.64 17.07 -11.49
CA ASP A 163 10.38 17.32 -10.07
C ASP A 163 9.06 16.71 -9.59
N HIS A 164 8.03 16.69 -10.45
CA HIS A 164 6.78 16.00 -10.14
C HIS A 164 6.97 14.49 -10.09
N VAL A 165 7.63 13.91 -11.10
CA VAL A 165 7.91 12.46 -11.15
C VAL A 165 8.75 12.05 -9.93
N GLU A 166 9.80 12.79 -9.60
CA GLU A 166 10.63 12.57 -8.40
C GLU A 166 9.80 12.62 -7.12
N SER A 167 8.90 13.59 -6.99
CA SER A 167 8.00 13.71 -5.83
C SER A 167 7.07 12.50 -5.71
N ILE A 168 6.47 12.03 -6.80
CA ILE A 168 5.55 10.87 -6.78
C ILE A 168 6.29 9.59 -6.44
N THR A 169 7.45 9.35 -7.05
CA THR A 169 8.24 8.13 -6.80
C THR A 169 8.79 8.10 -5.37
N ALA A 170 9.22 9.24 -4.82
CA ALA A 170 9.61 9.36 -3.41
C ALA A 170 8.44 9.02 -2.47
N ARG A 171 7.25 9.57 -2.71
CA ARG A 171 6.05 9.29 -1.89
C ARG A 171 5.62 7.81 -1.97
N LEU A 172 5.76 7.17 -3.14
CA LEU A 172 5.52 5.73 -3.29
C LEU A 172 6.52 4.91 -2.47
N SER A 173 7.80 5.31 -2.49
CA SER A 173 8.85 4.68 -1.68
C SER A 173 8.63 4.87 -0.18
N GLU A 174 8.26 6.07 0.26
CA GLU A 174 7.90 6.35 1.66
C GLU A 174 6.70 5.51 2.12
N ALA A 175 5.68 5.37 1.29
CA ALA A 175 4.52 4.53 1.60
C ALA A 175 4.91 3.04 1.72
N ALA A 176 5.83 2.56 0.89
CA ALA A 176 6.36 1.20 0.97
C ALA A 176 7.21 0.99 2.23
N ASP A 177 8.05 1.96 2.60
CA ASP A 177 8.85 1.93 3.82
C ASP A 177 7.96 1.90 5.06
N GLU A 178 6.93 2.74 5.13
CA GLU A 178 5.95 2.71 6.22
C GLU A 178 5.21 1.36 6.29
N ALA A 179 4.86 0.76 5.15
CA ALA A 179 4.21 -0.54 5.12
C ALA A 179 5.15 -1.67 5.59
N LEU A 180 6.44 -1.63 5.21
CA LEU A 180 7.44 -2.55 5.74
C LEU A 180 7.63 -2.41 7.26
N GLN A 181 7.66 -1.19 7.77
CA GLN A 181 7.72 -0.92 9.22
C GLN A 181 6.48 -1.45 9.94
N GLY A 182 5.29 -1.23 9.37
CA GLY A 182 4.03 -1.77 9.90
C GLY A 182 4.02 -3.30 9.90
N ALA A 183 4.48 -3.93 8.81
CA ALA A 183 4.60 -5.39 8.72
C ALA A 183 5.61 -5.94 9.73
N LEU A 184 6.75 -5.26 9.92
CA LEU A 184 7.75 -5.61 10.92
C LEU A 184 7.20 -5.48 12.35
N TYR A 185 6.41 -4.45 12.63
CA TYR A 185 5.74 -4.27 13.92
C TYR A 185 4.78 -5.44 14.20
N ILE A 186 3.92 -5.80 13.26
CA ILE A 186 3.00 -6.94 13.37
C ILE A 186 3.80 -8.24 13.60
N ALA A 187 4.82 -8.49 12.79
CA ALA A 187 5.62 -9.71 12.87
C ALA A 187 6.36 -9.85 14.22
N ARG A 188 6.86 -8.74 14.78
CA ARG A 188 7.49 -8.72 16.10
C ARG A 188 6.52 -9.02 17.22
N LEU A 189 5.33 -8.47 17.20
CA LEU A 189 4.30 -8.75 18.21
C LEU A 189 3.89 -10.24 18.21
N LEU A 190 3.87 -10.88 17.04
CA LEU A 190 3.49 -12.30 16.92
C LEU A 190 4.61 -13.27 17.31
N GLU A 191 5.85 -12.99 16.89
CA GLU A 191 6.97 -13.93 17.01
C GLU A 191 7.83 -13.71 18.26
N ALA A 192 7.89 -12.50 18.78
CA ALA A 192 8.79 -12.15 19.87
C ALA A 192 8.23 -11.02 20.76
N PRO A 193 7.01 -11.15 21.32
CA PRO A 193 6.38 -10.07 22.07
C PRO A 193 7.21 -9.63 23.30
N ASP A 194 7.94 -10.57 23.92
CA ASP A 194 8.71 -10.36 25.15
C ASP A 194 10.24 -10.31 24.91
N ALA A 195 10.68 -10.32 23.64
CA ALA A 195 12.10 -10.38 23.31
C ALA A 195 12.49 -9.30 22.29
N GLU A 196 13.57 -8.59 22.61
CA GLU A 196 14.18 -7.66 21.66
C GLU A 196 14.96 -8.44 20.58
N VAL A 197 14.50 -8.37 19.34
CA VAL A 197 15.18 -8.88 18.16
C VAL A 197 15.55 -7.67 17.29
N PRO A 198 16.83 -7.22 17.31
CA PRO A 198 17.25 -6.03 16.58
C PRO A 198 17.41 -6.31 15.08
N LEU A 199 16.29 -6.61 14.41
CA LEU A 199 16.21 -6.84 12.98
C LEU A 199 15.96 -5.52 12.25
N CYS A 200 16.82 -5.21 11.26
CA CYS A 200 16.65 -4.10 10.34
C CYS A 200 16.27 -4.62 8.96
N ILE A 201 15.40 -3.87 8.27
CA ILE A 201 15.10 -4.04 6.85
C ILE A 201 15.84 -2.93 6.12
N ILE A 202 16.69 -3.31 5.18
CA ILE A 202 17.41 -2.38 4.31
C ILE A 202 16.71 -2.39 2.95
N ALA A 203 16.09 -1.28 2.57
CA ALA A 203 15.48 -1.11 1.27
C ALA A 203 16.57 -1.04 0.18
N MET A 204 16.37 -1.76 -0.90
CA MET A 204 17.29 -1.86 -2.03
C MET A 204 16.60 -1.43 -3.32
N GLY A 205 17.32 -1.43 -4.41
CA GLY A 205 16.78 -1.15 -5.74
C GLY A 205 16.03 0.17 -5.81
N LYS A 206 14.86 0.19 -6.45
CA LYS A 206 14.04 1.40 -6.60
C LYS A 206 13.52 1.93 -5.27
N THR A 207 13.16 1.05 -4.34
CA THR A 207 12.69 1.45 -3.01
C THR A 207 13.80 2.17 -2.26
N GLY A 208 15.00 1.59 -2.22
CA GLY A 208 16.17 2.19 -1.57
C GLY A 208 16.64 3.50 -2.21
N GLY A 209 16.43 3.66 -3.52
CA GLY A 209 16.73 4.89 -4.26
C GLY A 209 15.64 5.98 -4.18
N GLY A 210 14.48 5.70 -3.56
CA GLY A 210 13.36 6.65 -3.57
C GLY A 210 12.67 6.75 -4.95
N GLU A 211 12.78 5.72 -5.79
CA GLU A 211 12.35 5.70 -7.19
C GLU A 211 11.28 4.63 -7.47
N LEU A 212 10.51 4.24 -6.45
CA LEU A 212 9.49 3.21 -6.60
C LEU A 212 8.41 3.66 -7.58
N ASN A 213 7.90 2.76 -8.41
CA ASN A 213 6.76 2.99 -9.29
C ASN A 213 5.52 2.20 -8.82
N TYR A 214 4.36 2.45 -9.46
CA TYR A 214 3.08 1.84 -9.08
C TYR A 214 3.06 0.31 -9.17
N VAL A 215 3.81 -0.26 -10.09
CA VAL A 215 3.88 -1.71 -10.32
C VAL A 215 5.33 -2.15 -10.18
N SER A 216 5.71 -2.51 -8.97
CA SER A 216 7.06 -2.98 -8.63
C SER A 216 6.97 -3.99 -7.49
N ASP A 217 7.92 -4.90 -7.45
CA ASP A 217 8.35 -5.57 -6.24
C ASP A 217 9.16 -4.60 -5.38
N VAL A 218 9.32 -4.95 -4.12
CA VAL A 218 10.09 -4.19 -3.14
C VAL A 218 11.29 -5.03 -2.74
N ASP A 219 12.47 -4.56 -3.18
CA ASP A 219 13.74 -5.23 -2.90
C ASP A 219 14.23 -4.89 -1.49
N VAL A 220 14.58 -5.92 -0.71
CA VAL A 220 15.06 -5.74 0.67
C VAL A 220 16.19 -6.69 1.04
N MET A 221 16.98 -6.28 2.02
CA MET A 221 17.85 -7.16 2.78
C MET A 221 17.50 -7.11 4.27
N TYR A 222 17.61 -8.26 4.93
CA TYR A 222 17.35 -8.38 6.36
C TYR A 222 18.64 -8.51 7.15
N VAL A 223 18.89 -7.58 8.07
CA VAL A 223 20.12 -7.50 8.85
C VAL A 223 19.81 -7.61 10.32
N LEU A 224 20.36 -8.62 11.00
CA LEU A 224 20.32 -8.69 12.45
C LEU A 224 21.48 -7.82 12.97
N ALA A 225 21.11 -6.70 13.63
CA ALA A 225 22.06 -5.86 14.33
C ALA A 225 22.44 -6.54 15.65
N ASP A 226 23.59 -7.18 15.68
CA ASP A 226 24.12 -7.76 16.90
C ASP A 226 24.83 -6.66 17.68
N SER A 227 24.24 -6.27 18.81
CA SER A 227 24.73 -5.12 19.59
C SER A 227 25.84 -5.46 20.58
N ALA A 228 26.19 -6.73 20.72
CA ALA A 228 27.38 -7.16 21.46
C ALA A 228 27.81 -8.55 20.96
N PRO A 229 29.11 -8.82 20.79
CA PRO A 229 29.59 -10.19 20.66
C PRO A 229 29.20 -10.92 21.93
N THR A 230 28.08 -11.63 21.91
CA THR A 230 27.78 -12.56 22.99
C THR A 230 28.72 -13.74 22.83
N GLU A 231 29.48 -14.06 23.87
CA GLU A 231 30.30 -15.29 23.92
C GLU A 231 29.44 -16.56 23.81
N ASP A 232 28.10 -16.40 23.85
CA ASP A 232 27.12 -17.48 23.75
C ASP A 232 26.61 -17.64 22.30
N ALA A 233 27.24 -18.58 21.57
CA ALA A 233 26.85 -18.96 20.21
C ALA A 233 25.41 -19.48 20.12
N GLU A 234 24.88 -20.08 21.17
CA GLU A 234 23.50 -20.58 21.21
C GLU A 234 22.50 -19.44 21.25
N LEU A 235 22.75 -18.40 22.00
CA LEU A 235 21.91 -17.21 22.04
C LEU A 235 21.88 -16.50 20.68
N THR A 236 23.01 -16.37 20.00
CA THR A 236 23.09 -15.80 18.65
C THR A 236 22.30 -16.65 17.64
N ARG A 237 22.39 -17.98 17.72
CA ARG A 237 21.60 -18.90 16.88
C ARG A 237 20.10 -18.71 17.11
N LEU A 238 19.63 -18.66 18.34
CA LEU A 238 18.22 -18.48 18.68
C LEU A 238 17.69 -17.12 18.19
N ARG A 239 18.47 -16.04 18.31
CA ARG A 239 18.13 -14.72 17.78
C ARG A 239 18.00 -14.73 16.27
N LEU A 240 18.93 -15.39 15.58
CA LEU A 240 18.91 -15.50 14.11
C LEU A 240 17.71 -16.30 13.63
N GLU A 241 17.35 -17.38 14.31
CA GLU A 241 16.15 -18.17 14.00
C GLU A 241 14.87 -17.34 14.18
N ARG A 242 14.76 -16.58 15.25
CA ARG A 242 13.62 -15.66 15.47
C ARG A 242 13.57 -14.55 14.43
N ALA A 243 14.71 -13.92 14.15
CA ALA A 243 14.80 -12.90 13.11
C ALA A 243 14.38 -13.43 11.73
N THR A 244 14.75 -14.67 11.41
CA THR A 244 14.36 -15.33 10.16
C THR A 244 12.84 -15.56 10.09
N ARG A 245 12.20 -15.99 11.20
CA ARG A 245 10.73 -16.11 11.24
C ARG A 245 10.04 -14.76 11.08
N ILE A 246 10.53 -13.72 11.77
CA ILE A 246 10.03 -12.35 11.64
C ILE A 246 10.14 -11.88 10.18
N ALA A 247 11.30 -12.04 9.54
CA ALA A 247 11.51 -11.66 8.14
C ALA A 247 10.57 -12.39 7.17
N SER A 248 10.37 -13.70 7.39
CA SER A 248 9.43 -14.50 6.59
C SER A 248 7.98 -14.02 6.76
N LEU A 249 7.61 -13.66 7.99
CA LEU A 249 6.27 -13.16 8.30
C LEU A 249 6.03 -11.76 7.70
N VAL A 250 7.05 -10.88 7.70
CA VAL A 250 6.98 -9.58 7.00
C VAL A 250 6.64 -9.79 5.51
N ALA A 251 7.35 -10.70 4.83
CA ALA A 251 7.06 -11.01 3.44
C ALA A 251 5.62 -11.55 3.26
N SER A 252 5.16 -12.44 4.15
CA SER A 252 3.79 -12.97 4.10
C SER A 252 2.74 -11.89 4.32
N ILE A 253 2.92 -11.01 5.31
CA ILE A 253 2.00 -9.89 5.59
C ILE A 253 1.84 -8.98 4.37
N CYS A 254 2.91 -8.73 3.62
CA CYS A 254 2.87 -7.87 2.44
C CYS A 254 2.29 -8.59 1.21
N SER A 255 2.67 -9.85 0.96
CA SER A 255 2.51 -10.50 -0.35
C SER A 255 1.56 -11.70 -0.38
N SER A 256 1.20 -12.30 0.76
CA SER A 256 0.28 -13.46 0.73
C SER A 256 -1.16 -13.07 0.47
N PRO A 257 -1.94 -13.88 -0.26
CA PRO A 257 -3.38 -13.70 -0.39
C PRO A 257 -4.07 -13.68 0.98
N GLY A 258 -5.15 -12.90 1.11
CA GLY A 258 -5.92 -12.79 2.34
C GLY A 258 -7.25 -12.09 2.08
N LYS A 259 -7.95 -11.63 3.12
CA LYS A 259 -9.21 -10.87 3.01
C LYS A 259 -9.02 -9.59 2.21
N GLU A 260 -7.92 -8.89 2.48
CA GLU A 260 -7.45 -7.76 1.67
C GLU A 260 -6.44 -8.24 0.63
N ALA A 261 -6.54 -7.73 -0.59
CA ALA A 261 -5.57 -8.03 -1.63
C ALA A 261 -4.13 -7.71 -1.16
N PRO A 262 -3.12 -8.48 -1.54
CA PRO A 262 -1.72 -8.22 -1.17
C PRO A 262 -1.26 -6.85 -1.68
N LEU A 263 -0.18 -6.32 -1.10
CA LEU A 263 0.42 -5.07 -1.53
C LEU A 263 1.27 -5.29 -2.79
N TRP A 264 2.41 -5.90 -2.60
CA TRP A 264 3.44 -6.20 -3.61
C TRP A 264 4.31 -7.36 -3.11
N SER A 265 5.12 -7.91 -4.02
CA SER A 265 6.10 -8.94 -3.66
C SER A 265 7.26 -8.32 -2.89
N VAL A 266 7.69 -8.96 -1.80
CA VAL A 266 8.93 -8.64 -1.12
C VAL A 266 10.03 -9.52 -1.70
N ASP A 267 11.00 -8.91 -2.39
CA ASP A 267 12.14 -9.61 -2.96
C ASP A 267 13.39 -9.41 -2.10
N ALA A 268 13.89 -10.49 -1.54
CA ALA A 268 15.10 -10.50 -0.75
C ALA A 268 16.30 -11.15 -1.51
N ASN A 269 16.23 -11.28 -2.83
CA ASN A 269 17.25 -11.99 -3.62
C ASN A 269 18.54 -11.20 -3.86
N LEU A 270 18.56 -9.90 -3.51
CA LEU A 270 19.78 -9.08 -3.55
C LEU A 270 20.72 -9.36 -2.35
N ARG A 271 20.32 -10.23 -1.42
CA ARG A 271 21.18 -10.66 -0.32
C ARG A 271 22.34 -11.54 -0.82
N PRO A 272 23.45 -11.65 -0.03
CA PRO A 272 24.55 -12.54 -0.33
C PRO A 272 24.09 -13.95 -0.69
N GLU A 273 24.64 -14.50 -1.78
CA GLU A 273 24.31 -15.82 -2.35
C GLU A 273 22.85 -15.93 -2.87
N GLY A 274 22.12 -14.82 -2.97
CA GLY A 274 20.77 -14.78 -3.52
C GLY A 274 19.81 -15.73 -2.80
N ARG A 275 19.06 -16.50 -3.56
CA ARG A 275 18.06 -17.46 -3.03
C ARG A 275 18.66 -18.57 -2.18
N ASP A 276 19.91 -18.95 -2.44
CA ASP A 276 20.59 -20.03 -1.74
C ASP A 276 21.19 -19.56 -0.40
N GLY A 277 21.31 -18.24 -0.20
CA GLY A 277 21.84 -17.65 1.01
C GLY A 277 20.80 -17.55 2.14
N ALA A 278 21.28 -17.45 3.38
CA ALA A 278 20.43 -17.23 4.54
C ALA A 278 19.60 -15.94 4.38
N LEU A 279 18.30 -15.99 4.71
CA LEU A 279 17.37 -14.86 4.58
C LEU A 279 17.79 -13.68 5.47
N VAL A 280 18.23 -13.97 6.69
CA VAL A 280 18.74 -12.97 7.64
C VAL A 280 20.18 -13.27 7.94
N ARG A 281 21.03 -12.23 7.98
CA ARG A 281 22.45 -12.34 8.36
C ARG A 281 22.78 -11.29 9.39
N THR A 282 23.79 -11.56 10.21
CA THR A 282 24.40 -10.55 11.09
C THR A 282 25.22 -9.55 10.27
N ILE A 283 25.45 -8.37 10.83
CA ILE A 283 26.34 -7.35 10.22
C ILE A 283 27.72 -7.93 9.93
N ASP A 284 28.29 -8.71 10.86
CA ASP A 284 29.62 -9.30 10.66
C ASP A 284 29.65 -10.36 9.55
N SER A 285 28.54 -11.11 9.38
CA SER A 285 28.39 -12.02 8.26
C SER A 285 28.34 -11.26 6.91
N TYR A 286 27.65 -10.12 6.84
CA TYR A 286 27.65 -9.26 5.65
C TYR A 286 29.06 -8.73 5.34
N ARG A 287 29.75 -8.18 6.35
CA ARG A 287 31.14 -7.68 6.19
C ARG A 287 32.07 -8.77 5.68
N ALA A 288 32.02 -9.96 6.29
CA ALA A 288 32.85 -11.09 5.86
C ALA A 288 32.58 -11.54 4.41
N TYR A 289 31.33 -11.44 3.98
CA TYR A 289 30.96 -11.73 2.59
C TYR A 289 31.50 -10.66 1.64
N TRP A 290 31.29 -9.38 1.94
CA TRP A 290 31.75 -8.28 1.10
C TRP A 290 33.26 -8.23 0.97
N ASP A 291 34.01 -8.54 2.02
CA ASP A 291 35.48 -8.56 2.01
C ASP A 291 36.06 -9.68 1.14
N ARG A 292 35.32 -10.76 0.90
CA ARG A 292 35.86 -11.97 0.27
C ARG A 292 35.21 -12.38 -1.03
N TRP A 293 33.92 -12.15 -1.20
CA TRP A 293 33.13 -12.79 -2.25
C TRP A 293 32.31 -11.83 -3.10
N ALA A 294 32.00 -10.64 -2.60
CA ALA A 294 31.16 -9.71 -3.31
C ALA A 294 31.77 -9.26 -4.63
N GLN A 295 30.92 -9.12 -5.63
CA GLN A 295 31.31 -8.66 -6.98
C GLN A 295 31.08 -7.14 -7.08
N ASN A 296 31.75 -6.51 -8.06
CA ASN A 296 31.67 -5.04 -8.21
C ASN A 296 30.28 -4.49 -8.36
N TRP A 297 29.34 -5.24 -8.94
CA TRP A 297 27.96 -4.81 -9.12
C TRP A 297 27.16 -4.76 -7.79
N GLU A 298 27.61 -5.50 -6.77
CA GLU A 298 26.96 -5.52 -5.44
C GLU A 298 27.28 -4.25 -4.62
N PHE A 299 28.18 -3.41 -5.11
CA PHE A 299 28.55 -2.13 -4.51
C PHE A 299 28.01 -0.92 -5.28
N GLN A 300 27.21 -1.14 -6.31
CA GLN A 300 26.57 -0.11 -7.11
C GLN A 300 25.12 0.11 -6.69
#